data_ebb953ccee6b7978b830eab345b4bc66
#
_entry.id   ebb953ccee6b7978b830eab345b4bc66
#
_cell.length_a   1.000
_cell.length_b   1.000
_cell.length_c   1.000
_cell.angle_alpha   90.00
_cell.angle_beta   90.00
_cell.angle_gamma   90.00
#
_symmetry.space_group_name_H-M   'P 1'
#
loop_
_entity.id
_entity.type
_entity.pdbx_description
1 polymer ?
#
loop_
_entity_poly.entity_id
_entity_poly.type
_entity_poly.pdbx_seq_one_letter_code
_entity_poly.pdbx_strand_id
1 'polypeptide(L)'
;AEALSTKLADLGEVASVEIAGPGFINLRLTEDAWRSELNLIAAAATNYGRSTLGTGTTVNVEYVSANPTGPMHMGHCRGAVVGDALASLLEYAGHKVIREYYVNDAGGQVDVLARSAHLRYREALGEAIGEIPEGLYPGDYLVPVGQALAAEHGDRFVSAPESDWLILFREVAVAKMMDMIRADLALLGIHHDVFASEAVVQREKKPEAAEAFLREKGLVYDGVLEAPKGEVDPDWEPVTLPLFRSTQFGDDQDRPIKKSNGSWTYFGADMAYHFQKAQNADALIDIWGADHAGTVKRIKAAVTALTGGTKPFDVKLVQMVRLLRGGEPVKMSKRAGNFVTLADVVREVGKDVVRFTMLTRKADAQMDFDFAKVVEASKDNPVFYVQYAHARICSLTRKVAEAGMDASTPNPALLDATDLELAKLAAQFPRIVDSAAAAREPHRIAFYLYDLAAAFHAYWNAGNDDPERRIFLTNSVEITAARLFLARAIGQVIANGLSIMGVAAAEEM
;
A
#
# COMPACT_ATOMS: atom_id res chain seq x y z
N ALA A 1 -23.23 21.65 25.99
CA ALA A 1 -22.39 22.69 25.37
C ALA A 1 -22.01 23.78 26.41
N GLU A 2 -22.94 24.40 27.11
CA GLU A 2 -22.69 25.53 28.04
C GLU A 2 -21.65 25.20 29.11
N ALA A 3 -21.84 24.10 29.88
CA ALA A 3 -20.92 23.71 30.96
C ALA A 3 -19.50 23.37 30.44
N LEU A 4 -19.38 22.93 29.19
CA LEU A 4 -18.09 22.63 28.56
C LEU A 4 -17.46 23.92 28.01
N SER A 5 -18.26 24.82 27.43
CA SER A 5 -17.74 26.09 26.88
C SER A 5 -17.11 26.97 27.96
N THR A 6 -17.69 27.00 29.17
CA THR A 6 -17.10 27.71 30.31
C THR A 6 -15.71 27.16 30.67
N LYS A 7 -15.58 25.83 30.75
CA LYS A 7 -14.30 25.20 31.06
C LYS A 7 -13.24 25.38 29.95
N LEU A 8 -13.69 25.39 28.69
CA LEU A 8 -12.81 25.62 27.56
C LEU A 8 -12.32 27.07 27.47
N ALA A 9 -13.15 28.04 27.87
CA ALA A 9 -12.77 29.44 27.90
C ALA A 9 -11.70 29.75 28.95
N ASP A 10 -11.54 28.91 29.97
CA ASP A 10 -10.51 29.08 31.03
C ASP A 10 -9.14 28.54 30.58
N LEU A 11 -9.03 27.89 29.41
CA LEU A 11 -7.77 27.42 28.87
C LEU A 11 -6.96 28.57 28.26
N GLY A 12 -5.71 28.71 28.63
CA GLY A 12 -4.82 29.79 28.16
C GLY A 12 -4.61 29.84 26.66
N GLU A 13 -4.77 28.69 25.98
CA GLU A 13 -4.65 28.55 24.53
C GLU A 13 -5.93 28.98 23.77
N VAL A 14 -7.05 29.21 24.46
CA VAL A 14 -8.35 29.56 23.85
C VAL A 14 -8.58 31.05 23.91
N ALA A 15 -8.68 31.69 22.76
CA ALA A 15 -9.00 33.10 22.62
C ALA A 15 -10.51 33.37 22.73
N SER A 16 -11.36 32.50 22.18
CA SER A 16 -12.83 32.61 22.30
C SER A 16 -13.49 31.27 22.11
N VAL A 17 -14.68 31.14 22.74
CA VAL A 17 -15.56 29.96 22.63
C VAL A 17 -16.95 30.47 22.21
N GLU A 18 -17.51 29.86 21.18
CA GLU A 18 -18.84 30.17 20.66
C GLU A 18 -19.65 28.87 20.54
N ILE A 19 -20.89 28.91 21.09
CA ILE A 19 -21.81 27.79 20.91
C ILE A 19 -22.62 28.05 19.64
N ALA A 20 -22.51 27.08 18.68
CA ALA A 20 -23.19 27.17 17.40
C ALA A 20 -24.19 26.02 17.22
N GLY A 21 -25.41 26.33 16.80
CA GLY A 21 -26.47 25.37 16.54
C GLY A 21 -26.80 24.44 17.72
N PRO A 22 -27.19 23.18 17.46
CA PRO A 22 -27.75 22.31 18.52
C PRO A 22 -26.65 21.59 19.35
N GLY A 23 -25.53 22.25 19.63
CA GLY A 23 -24.50 21.69 20.52
C GLY A 23 -23.07 21.69 19.99
N PHE A 24 -22.79 22.33 18.85
CA PHE A 24 -21.44 22.58 18.38
C PHE A 24 -20.76 23.65 19.22
N ILE A 25 -19.49 23.49 19.48
CA ILE A 25 -18.64 24.46 20.16
C ILE A 25 -17.50 24.82 19.20
N ASN A 26 -17.51 26.09 18.77
CA ASN A 26 -16.43 26.65 17.97
C ASN A 26 -15.37 27.25 18.89
N LEU A 27 -14.11 26.87 18.70
CA LEU A 27 -12.98 27.40 19.43
C LEU A 27 -12.13 28.25 18.51
N ARG A 28 -11.72 29.40 18.98
CA ARG A 28 -10.64 30.18 18.37
C ARG A 28 -9.45 30.14 19.31
N LEU A 29 -8.33 29.64 18.82
CA LEU A 29 -7.09 29.57 19.59
C LEU A 29 -6.35 30.89 19.53
N THR A 30 -5.52 31.14 20.56
CA THR A 30 -4.60 32.29 20.62
C THR A 30 -3.49 32.14 19.58
N GLU A 31 -2.85 33.24 19.20
CA GLU A 31 -1.67 33.19 18.34
C GLU A 31 -0.52 32.44 19.01
N ASP A 32 -0.38 32.56 20.34
CA ASP A 32 0.66 31.89 21.11
C ASP A 32 0.47 30.37 21.13
N ALA A 33 -0.76 29.86 21.04
CA ALA A 33 -1.00 28.45 20.85
C ALA A 33 -0.37 27.93 19.53
N TRP A 34 -0.55 28.68 18.44
CA TRP A 34 0.05 28.32 17.15
C TRP A 34 1.58 28.47 17.12
N ARG A 35 2.13 29.48 17.81
CA ARG A 35 3.58 29.64 18.00
C ARG A 35 4.16 28.48 18.81
N SER A 36 3.45 28.04 19.84
CA SER A 36 3.85 26.89 20.68
C SER A 36 3.85 25.59 19.86
N GLU A 37 2.93 25.42 18.91
CA GLU A 37 2.89 24.27 18.03
C GLU A 37 4.16 24.15 17.15
N LEU A 38 4.72 25.28 16.70
CA LEU A 38 5.98 25.26 15.95
C LEU A 38 7.14 24.71 16.80
N ASN A 39 7.16 25.01 18.10
CA ASN A 39 8.15 24.42 19.03
C ASN A 39 7.94 22.92 19.20
N LEU A 40 6.69 22.45 19.23
CA LEU A 40 6.37 21.02 19.28
C LEU A 40 6.82 20.31 18.01
N ILE A 41 6.58 20.89 16.81
CA ILE A 41 7.07 20.34 15.54
C ILE A 41 8.60 20.19 15.57
N ALA A 42 9.30 21.24 15.98
CA ALA A 42 10.76 21.25 16.03
C ALA A 42 11.32 20.22 17.05
N ALA A 43 10.71 20.13 18.23
CA ALA A 43 11.13 19.21 19.28
C ALA A 43 10.85 17.74 18.93
N ALA A 44 9.70 17.45 18.35
CA ALA A 44 9.33 16.10 17.96
C ALA A 44 10.02 15.64 16.65
N ALA A 45 10.42 16.57 15.79
CA ALA A 45 11.11 16.31 14.53
C ALA A 45 10.44 15.19 13.71
N THR A 46 11.16 14.10 13.42
CA THR A 46 10.63 12.94 12.66
C THR A 46 9.50 12.21 13.38
N ASN A 47 9.27 12.47 14.66
CA ASN A 47 8.18 11.89 15.44
C ASN A 47 6.94 12.79 15.49
N TYR A 48 7.00 14.02 14.96
CA TYR A 48 5.81 14.87 14.94
C TYR A 48 4.70 14.27 14.10
N GLY A 49 3.51 14.20 14.66
CA GLY A 49 2.34 13.57 14.05
C GLY A 49 2.21 12.08 14.33
N ARG A 50 3.19 11.44 15.00
CA ARG A 50 3.01 10.08 15.50
C ARG A 50 1.93 10.05 16.58
N SER A 51 1.13 9.00 16.55
CA SER A 51 -0.03 8.85 17.41
C SER A 51 0.07 7.56 18.25
N THR A 52 -0.73 7.50 19.29
CA THR A 52 -0.90 6.30 20.14
C THR A 52 -2.22 5.58 19.86
N LEU A 53 -2.93 5.95 18.81
CA LEU A 53 -4.25 5.40 18.44
C LEU A 53 -4.22 3.88 18.35
N GLY A 54 -3.15 3.32 17.79
CA GLY A 54 -2.98 1.88 17.59
C GLY A 54 -2.23 1.14 18.69
N THR A 55 -1.89 1.82 19.82
CA THR A 55 -1.07 1.19 20.87
C THR A 55 -1.69 -0.09 21.40
N GLY A 56 -0.89 -1.16 21.43
CA GLY A 56 -1.31 -2.48 21.89
C GLY A 56 -2.08 -3.30 20.85
N THR A 57 -2.27 -2.80 19.63
CA THR A 57 -2.98 -3.50 18.55
C THR A 57 -1.99 -3.95 17.47
N THR A 58 -2.03 -5.23 17.12
CA THR A 58 -1.30 -5.80 15.98
C THR A 58 -2.24 -5.90 14.78
N VAL A 59 -1.85 -5.32 13.65
CA VAL A 59 -2.60 -5.37 12.39
C VAL A 59 -1.80 -6.15 11.35
N ASN A 60 -2.40 -7.16 10.75
CA ASN A 60 -1.85 -7.82 9.57
C ASN A 60 -2.36 -7.10 8.32
N VAL A 61 -1.45 -6.67 7.47
CA VAL A 61 -1.76 -6.04 6.17
C VAL A 61 -1.21 -6.94 5.07
N GLU A 62 -2.10 -7.61 4.36
CA GLU A 62 -1.75 -8.40 3.18
C GLU A 62 -1.90 -7.56 1.92
N TYR A 63 -0.87 -7.56 1.09
CA TYR A 63 -0.89 -6.82 -0.17
C TYR A 63 0.07 -7.40 -1.20
N VAL A 64 -0.15 -7.07 -2.46
CA VAL A 64 0.48 -7.63 -3.67
C VAL A 64 -0.02 -9.03 -3.96
N SER A 65 0.45 -10.04 -3.25
CA SER A 65 0.07 -11.46 -3.36
C SER A 65 -0.07 -11.93 -4.81
N ALA A 66 0.84 -11.45 -5.69
CA ALA A 66 0.86 -11.81 -7.10
C ALA A 66 1.30 -13.27 -7.29
N ASN A 67 0.72 -13.97 -8.27
CA ASN A 67 1.11 -15.34 -8.59
C ASN A 67 2.59 -15.39 -9.01
N PRO A 68 3.39 -16.34 -8.49
CA PRO A 68 4.81 -16.46 -8.79
C PRO A 68 5.07 -17.07 -10.18
N THR A 69 4.54 -16.44 -11.23
CA THR A 69 4.58 -16.94 -12.60
C THR A 69 5.35 -16.04 -13.57
N GLY A 70 5.97 -14.99 -13.06
CA GLY A 70 6.77 -14.03 -13.82
C GLY A 70 7.04 -12.74 -13.06
N PRO A 71 7.69 -11.75 -13.67
CA PRO A 71 7.97 -10.46 -13.08
C PRO A 71 6.68 -9.67 -12.79
N MET A 72 6.78 -8.74 -11.85
CA MET A 72 5.67 -7.84 -11.55
C MET A 72 5.42 -6.88 -12.72
N HIS A 73 4.15 -6.58 -12.94
CA HIS A 73 3.72 -5.57 -13.93
C HIS A 73 2.92 -4.45 -13.26
N MET A 74 2.64 -3.39 -14.02
CA MET A 74 1.95 -2.20 -13.47
C MET A 74 0.57 -2.49 -12.86
N GLY A 75 -0.09 -3.58 -13.24
CA GLY A 75 -1.33 -4.00 -12.57
C GLY A 75 -1.17 -4.31 -11.09
N HIS A 76 0.02 -4.72 -10.65
CA HIS A 76 0.32 -4.98 -9.24
C HIS A 76 0.81 -3.71 -8.50
N CYS A 77 1.33 -2.72 -9.24
CA CYS A 77 2.03 -1.57 -8.68
C CYS A 77 1.17 -0.76 -7.70
N ARG A 78 -0.06 -0.46 -8.08
CA ARG A 78 -0.93 0.38 -7.25
C ARG A 78 -1.31 -0.30 -5.95
N GLY A 79 -1.66 -1.60 -6.02
CA GLY A 79 -1.93 -2.41 -4.83
C GLY A 79 -0.73 -2.48 -3.89
N ALA A 80 0.47 -2.64 -4.45
CA ALA A 80 1.73 -2.67 -3.71
C ALA A 80 1.98 -1.34 -2.97
N VAL A 81 1.87 -0.21 -3.66
CA VAL A 81 2.09 1.12 -3.08
C VAL A 81 1.02 1.47 -2.04
N VAL A 82 -0.25 1.22 -2.34
CA VAL A 82 -1.37 1.50 -1.39
C VAL A 82 -1.23 0.64 -0.13
N GLY A 83 -0.89 -0.64 -0.27
CA GLY A 83 -0.71 -1.55 0.86
C GLY A 83 0.45 -1.14 1.75
N ASP A 84 1.60 -0.83 1.16
CA ASP A 84 2.79 -0.42 1.89
C ASP A 84 2.62 0.94 2.58
N ALA A 85 2.02 1.92 1.89
CA ALA A 85 1.72 3.22 2.49
C ALA A 85 0.68 3.11 3.62
N LEU A 86 -0.31 2.22 3.49
CA LEU A 86 -1.25 1.94 4.58
C LEU A 86 -0.55 1.29 5.77
N ALA A 87 0.33 0.31 5.55
CA ALA A 87 1.11 -0.33 6.59
C ALA A 87 1.96 0.72 7.35
N SER A 88 2.68 1.57 6.62
CA SER A 88 3.49 2.65 7.18
C SER A 88 2.65 3.69 7.94
N LEU A 89 1.47 4.04 7.43
CA LEU A 89 0.53 4.94 8.10
C LEU A 89 0.02 4.36 9.42
N LEU A 90 -0.31 3.06 9.45
CA LEU A 90 -0.76 2.38 10.66
C LEU A 90 0.36 2.30 11.71
N GLU A 91 1.61 2.05 11.29
CA GLU A 91 2.77 2.12 12.19
C GLU A 91 2.98 3.53 12.74
N TYR A 92 2.81 4.54 11.90
CA TYR A 92 2.92 5.93 12.31
C TYR A 92 1.82 6.31 13.32
N ALA A 93 0.64 5.68 13.19
CA ALA A 93 -0.47 5.79 14.13
C ALA A 93 -0.33 4.88 15.38
N GLY A 94 0.79 4.20 15.58
CA GLY A 94 1.11 3.44 16.79
C GLY A 94 0.71 1.96 16.79
N HIS A 95 0.22 1.42 15.67
CA HIS A 95 -0.03 -0.02 15.54
C HIS A 95 1.27 -0.80 15.36
N LYS A 96 1.31 -2.04 15.85
CA LYS A 96 2.26 -3.03 15.37
C LYS A 96 1.71 -3.61 14.06
N VAL A 97 2.47 -3.53 12.98
CA VAL A 97 2.04 -4.01 11.66
C VAL A 97 2.85 -5.24 11.26
N ILE A 98 2.17 -6.22 10.66
CA ILE A 98 2.75 -7.37 9.98
C ILE A 98 2.43 -7.19 8.50
N ARG A 99 3.47 -6.98 7.67
CA ARG A 99 3.36 -6.91 6.22
C ARG A 99 3.44 -8.30 5.65
N GLU A 100 2.35 -8.79 5.08
CA GLU A 100 2.23 -10.17 4.61
C GLU A 100 1.99 -10.24 3.11
N TYR A 101 2.61 -11.23 2.49
CA TYR A 101 2.46 -11.60 1.10
C TYR A 101 2.03 -13.07 1.03
N TYR A 102 0.88 -13.35 0.39
CA TYR A 102 0.44 -14.71 0.12
C TYR A 102 1.07 -15.24 -1.17
N VAL A 103 1.80 -16.33 -1.08
CA VAL A 103 2.46 -16.99 -2.21
C VAL A 103 1.56 -18.12 -2.70
N ASN A 104 0.95 -17.94 -3.86
CA ASN A 104 0.14 -18.96 -4.52
C ASN A 104 1.06 -19.95 -5.26
N ASP A 105 1.75 -20.80 -4.50
CA ASP A 105 2.71 -21.81 -4.96
C ASP A 105 2.16 -23.23 -5.03
N ALA A 106 0.83 -23.36 -4.90
CA ALA A 106 0.08 -24.59 -5.10
C ALA A 106 -0.87 -24.48 -6.30
N GLY A 107 -1.15 -25.60 -6.94
CA GLY A 107 -2.16 -25.67 -8.02
C GLY A 107 -1.62 -25.58 -9.44
N GLY A 108 -2.52 -25.55 -10.42
CA GLY A 108 -2.18 -25.78 -11.83
C GLY A 108 -1.30 -24.72 -12.49
N GLN A 109 -1.33 -23.46 -12.02
CA GLN A 109 -0.52 -22.40 -12.65
C GLN A 109 0.99 -22.61 -12.42
N VAL A 110 1.38 -23.10 -11.25
CA VAL A 110 2.79 -23.39 -10.97
C VAL A 110 3.25 -24.69 -11.62
N ASP A 111 2.35 -25.61 -11.93
CA ASP A 111 2.67 -26.78 -12.76
C ASP A 111 2.91 -26.36 -14.22
N VAL A 112 2.13 -25.42 -14.74
CA VAL A 112 2.39 -24.80 -16.06
C VAL A 112 3.74 -24.08 -16.07
N LEU A 113 4.08 -23.37 -14.99
CA LEU A 113 5.39 -22.73 -14.83
C LEU A 113 6.54 -23.77 -14.88
N ALA A 114 6.38 -24.87 -14.15
CA ALA A 114 7.36 -25.96 -14.14
C ALA A 114 7.56 -26.57 -15.54
N ARG A 115 6.48 -26.80 -16.29
CA ARG A 115 6.56 -27.28 -17.70
C ARG A 115 7.25 -26.27 -18.59
N SER A 116 6.99 -24.98 -18.40
CA SER A 116 7.67 -23.92 -19.15
C SER A 116 9.18 -23.88 -18.82
N ALA A 117 9.54 -24.04 -17.54
CA ALA A 117 10.92 -24.14 -17.11
C ALA A 117 11.61 -25.40 -17.67
N HIS A 118 10.88 -26.53 -17.81
CA HIS A 118 11.41 -27.74 -18.41
C HIS A 118 11.72 -27.55 -19.89
N LEU A 119 10.93 -26.81 -20.66
CA LEU A 119 11.28 -26.45 -22.02
C LEU A 119 12.58 -25.63 -22.09
N ARG A 120 12.72 -24.63 -21.23
CA ARG A 120 13.93 -23.80 -21.14
C ARG A 120 15.16 -24.61 -20.68
N TYR A 121 14.95 -25.62 -19.85
CA TYR A 121 15.99 -26.57 -19.46
C TYR A 121 16.50 -27.40 -20.68
N ARG A 122 15.58 -27.92 -21.51
CA ARG A 122 15.93 -28.66 -22.74
C ARG A 122 16.63 -27.75 -23.76
N GLU A 123 16.16 -26.52 -23.93
CA GLU A 123 16.81 -25.49 -24.74
C GLU A 123 18.25 -25.21 -24.29
N ALA A 124 18.48 -25.09 -22.98
CA ALA A 124 19.81 -24.86 -22.41
C ALA A 124 20.78 -26.00 -22.65
N LEU A 125 20.28 -27.23 -22.88
CA LEU A 125 21.08 -28.41 -23.26
C LEU A 125 21.26 -28.56 -24.78
N GLY A 126 20.81 -27.57 -25.58
CA GLY A 126 21.01 -27.51 -27.02
C GLY A 126 19.88 -28.09 -27.88
N GLU A 127 18.72 -28.39 -27.27
CA GLU A 127 17.56 -28.81 -28.02
C GLU A 127 16.87 -27.63 -28.69
N ALA A 128 16.50 -27.78 -29.96
CA ALA A 128 15.68 -26.77 -30.65
C ALA A 128 14.20 -26.90 -30.23
N ILE A 129 13.76 -26.12 -29.29
CA ILE A 129 12.37 -26.19 -28.74
C ILE A 129 11.33 -25.54 -29.63
N GLY A 130 11.72 -24.77 -30.66
CA GLY A 130 10.80 -24.05 -31.53
C GLY A 130 10.01 -22.93 -30.77
N GLU A 131 8.78 -22.67 -31.21
CA GLU A 131 7.90 -21.73 -30.51
C GLU A 131 7.35 -22.39 -29.24
N ILE A 132 7.22 -21.56 -28.18
CA ILE A 132 6.65 -22.04 -26.91
C ILE A 132 5.17 -22.40 -27.14
N PRO A 133 4.73 -23.62 -26.81
CA PRO A 133 3.34 -24.03 -26.96
C PRO A 133 2.35 -23.12 -26.27
N GLU A 134 1.16 -22.98 -26.87
CA GLU A 134 0.08 -22.23 -26.25
C GLU A 134 -0.30 -22.83 -24.88
N GLY A 135 -0.54 -21.96 -23.91
CA GLY A 135 -0.84 -22.35 -22.52
C GLY A 135 0.39 -22.42 -21.62
N LEU A 136 1.61 -22.35 -22.17
CA LEU A 136 2.85 -22.22 -21.40
C LEU A 136 3.32 -20.76 -21.33
N TYR A 137 4.19 -20.46 -20.36
CA TYR A 137 4.78 -19.12 -20.19
C TYR A 137 5.94 -18.90 -21.17
N PRO A 138 5.82 -17.96 -22.12
CA PRO A 138 6.81 -17.76 -23.16
C PRO A 138 7.98 -16.84 -22.74
N GLY A 139 7.90 -16.20 -21.58
CA GLY A 139 8.80 -15.11 -21.20
C GLY A 139 10.27 -15.54 -21.06
N ASP A 140 11.19 -14.69 -21.52
CA ASP A 140 12.63 -14.92 -21.46
C ASP A 140 13.17 -14.94 -20.02
N TYR A 141 12.40 -14.47 -19.04
CA TYR A 141 12.73 -14.56 -17.63
C TYR A 141 12.87 -16.02 -17.13
N LEU A 142 12.36 -17.01 -17.88
CA LEU A 142 12.56 -18.44 -17.60
C LEU A 142 13.85 -19.01 -18.19
N VAL A 143 14.52 -18.31 -19.09
CA VAL A 143 15.82 -18.78 -19.68
C VAL A 143 16.87 -19.01 -18.60
N PRO A 144 17.11 -18.06 -17.66
CA PRO A 144 18.07 -18.31 -16.56
C PRO A 144 17.67 -19.48 -15.64
N VAL A 145 16.35 -19.73 -15.49
CA VAL A 145 15.84 -20.87 -14.70
C VAL A 145 16.21 -22.18 -15.37
N GLY A 146 15.96 -22.30 -16.70
CA GLY A 146 16.33 -23.46 -17.48
C GLY A 146 17.84 -23.71 -17.48
N GLN A 147 18.64 -22.65 -17.62
CA GLN A 147 20.11 -22.73 -17.56
C GLN A 147 20.61 -23.23 -16.20
N ALA A 148 20.04 -22.74 -15.10
CA ALA A 148 20.40 -23.19 -13.75
C ALA A 148 20.07 -24.67 -13.55
N LEU A 149 18.88 -25.11 -13.98
CA LEU A 149 18.46 -26.51 -13.92
C LEU A 149 19.38 -27.41 -14.78
N ALA A 150 19.77 -26.97 -15.97
CA ALA A 150 20.67 -27.71 -16.86
C ALA A 150 22.07 -27.82 -16.23
N ALA A 151 22.58 -26.76 -15.62
CA ALA A 151 23.88 -26.78 -14.96
C ALA A 151 23.91 -27.70 -13.74
N GLU A 152 22.81 -27.83 -12.99
CA GLU A 152 22.74 -28.65 -11.79
C GLU A 152 22.46 -30.12 -12.07
N HIS A 153 21.62 -30.40 -13.08
CA HIS A 153 21.08 -31.75 -13.30
C HIS A 153 21.57 -32.43 -14.62
N GLY A 154 22.31 -31.69 -15.46
CA GLY A 154 22.75 -32.22 -16.77
C GLY A 154 21.54 -32.62 -17.63
N ASP A 155 21.63 -33.75 -18.31
CA ASP A 155 20.58 -34.28 -19.20
C ASP A 155 19.57 -35.23 -18.52
N ARG A 156 19.67 -35.37 -17.20
CA ARG A 156 18.92 -36.34 -16.39
C ARG A 156 17.40 -36.33 -16.65
N PHE A 157 16.82 -35.19 -16.89
CA PHE A 157 15.36 -35.01 -16.99
C PHE A 157 14.88 -34.75 -18.43
N VAL A 158 15.75 -34.85 -19.44
CA VAL A 158 15.39 -34.61 -20.85
C VAL A 158 14.34 -35.61 -21.34
N SER A 159 14.51 -36.90 -21.03
CA SER A 159 13.62 -37.99 -21.42
C SER A 159 12.87 -38.61 -20.23
N ALA A 160 12.99 -38.05 -19.05
CA ALA A 160 12.34 -38.55 -17.87
C ALA A 160 10.80 -38.27 -17.90
N PRO A 161 9.96 -39.15 -17.34
CA PRO A 161 8.55 -38.90 -17.21
C PRO A 161 8.28 -37.68 -16.31
N GLU A 162 7.18 -36.97 -16.58
CA GLU A 162 6.82 -35.72 -15.85
C GLU A 162 6.81 -35.92 -14.34
N SER A 163 6.39 -37.08 -13.85
CA SER A 163 6.37 -37.43 -12.43
C SER A 163 7.71 -37.28 -11.71
N ASP A 164 8.81 -37.39 -12.43
CA ASP A 164 10.15 -37.43 -11.85
C ASP A 164 10.75 -36.04 -11.67
N TRP A 165 10.26 -35.05 -12.41
CA TRP A 165 10.83 -33.72 -12.41
C TRP A 165 9.83 -32.59 -12.06
N LEU A 166 8.51 -32.78 -12.23
CA LEU A 166 7.53 -31.69 -12.11
C LEU A 166 7.62 -30.95 -10.78
N ILE A 167 7.71 -31.69 -9.66
CA ILE A 167 7.78 -31.07 -8.31
C ILE A 167 9.08 -30.28 -8.15
N LEU A 168 10.22 -30.87 -8.52
CA LEU A 168 11.52 -30.21 -8.43
C LEU A 168 11.55 -28.92 -9.26
N PHE A 169 11.13 -29.01 -10.52
CA PHE A 169 11.13 -27.85 -11.43
C PHE A 169 10.16 -26.78 -10.96
N ARG A 170 9.01 -27.16 -10.38
CA ARG A 170 8.08 -26.23 -9.76
C ARG A 170 8.74 -25.47 -8.60
N GLU A 171 9.36 -26.17 -7.68
CA GLU A 171 10.02 -25.55 -6.52
C GLU A 171 11.12 -24.58 -6.95
N VAL A 172 11.97 -24.97 -7.88
CA VAL A 172 13.03 -24.11 -8.40
C VAL A 172 12.48 -22.90 -9.15
N ALA A 173 11.50 -23.12 -10.04
CA ALA A 173 10.90 -22.04 -10.81
C ALA A 173 10.17 -21.03 -9.92
N VAL A 174 9.36 -21.50 -8.96
CA VAL A 174 8.67 -20.64 -7.99
C VAL A 174 9.68 -19.84 -7.16
N ALA A 175 10.74 -20.47 -6.64
CA ALA A 175 11.78 -19.78 -5.87
C ALA A 175 12.41 -18.64 -6.69
N LYS A 176 12.76 -18.89 -7.97
CA LYS A 176 13.33 -17.87 -8.85
C LYS A 176 12.34 -16.74 -9.18
N MET A 177 11.06 -17.06 -9.40
CA MET A 177 10.04 -16.03 -9.61
C MET A 177 9.83 -15.18 -8.34
N MET A 178 9.84 -15.78 -7.16
CA MET A 178 9.77 -15.06 -5.90
C MET A 178 10.98 -14.15 -5.66
N ASP A 179 12.19 -14.57 -6.06
CA ASP A 179 13.38 -13.72 -6.01
C ASP A 179 13.21 -12.49 -6.91
N MET A 180 12.67 -12.65 -8.13
CA MET A 180 12.35 -11.54 -9.03
C MET A 180 11.30 -10.61 -8.42
N ILE A 181 10.22 -11.13 -7.87
CA ILE A 181 9.15 -10.35 -7.23
C ILE A 181 9.71 -9.54 -6.06
N ARG A 182 10.55 -10.14 -5.21
CA ARG A 182 11.22 -9.41 -4.11
C ARG A 182 12.13 -8.31 -4.63
N ALA A 183 12.87 -8.55 -5.70
CA ALA A 183 13.71 -7.54 -6.33
C ALA A 183 12.86 -6.38 -6.90
N ASP A 184 11.77 -6.69 -7.58
CA ASP A 184 10.84 -5.68 -8.10
C ASP A 184 10.21 -4.83 -6.98
N LEU A 185 9.81 -5.47 -5.88
CA LEU A 185 9.27 -4.77 -4.69
C LEU A 185 10.34 -3.87 -4.05
N ALA A 186 11.59 -4.34 -3.97
CA ALA A 186 12.71 -3.56 -3.44
C ALA A 186 12.99 -2.30 -4.26
N LEU A 187 12.76 -2.31 -5.58
CA LEU A 187 12.85 -1.10 -6.42
C LEU A 187 11.85 -0.01 -5.99
N LEU A 188 10.70 -0.42 -5.45
CA LEU A 188 9.71 0.49 -4.85
C LEU A 188 10.02 0.80 -3.38
N GLY A 189 11.03 0.18 -2.77
CA GLY A 189 11.31 0.27 -1.33
C GLY A 189 10.31 -0.48 -0.47
N ILE A 190 9.66 -1.52 -1.02
CA ILE A 190 8.65 -2.34 -0.34
C ILE A 190 9.30 -3.63 0.17
N HIS A 191 9.06 -3.94 1.44
CA HIS A 191 9.54 -5.14 2.09
C HIS A 191 8.41 -5.78 2.89
N HIS A 192 8.24 -7.09 2.73
CA HIS A 192 7.28 -7.86 3.51
C HIS A 192 7.99 -8.61 4.65
N ASP A 193 7.31 -8.73 5.78
CA ASP A 193 7.80 -9.47 6.95
C ASP A 193 7.55 -10.96 6.79
N VAL A 194 6.42 -11.32 6.15
CA VAL A 194 5.95 -12.69 5.99
C VAL A 194 5.63 -12.98 4.53
N PHE A 195 6.13 -14.13 4.04
CA PHE A 195 5.73 -14.74 2.77
C PHE A 195 5.04 -16.06 3.10
N ALA A 196 3.71 -16.07 3.11
CA ALA A 196 2.92 -17.23 3.46
C ALA A 196 2.70 -18.13 2.24
N SER A 197 3.27 -19.34 2.25
CA SER A 197 3.16 -20.31 1.15
C SER A 197 1.86 -21.10 1.26
N GLU A 198 1.07 -21.13 0.18
CA GLU A 198 -0.13 -21.98 0.08
C GLU A 198 0.23 -23.47 0.19
N ALA A 199 1.31 -23.90 -0.45
CA ALA A 199 1.80 -25.28 -0.37
C ALA A 199 2.14 -25.70 1.07
N VAL A 200 2.69 -24.78 1.87
CA VAL A 200 2.96 -25.02 3.31
C VAL A 200 1.65 -25.13 4.08
N VAL A 201 0.72 -24.22 3.88
CA VAL A 201 -0.60 -24.24 4.54
C VAL A 201 -1.32 -25.56 4.28
N GLN A 202 -1.28 -26.07 3.04
CA GLN A 202 -1.88 -27.35 2.67
C GLN A 202 -1.11 -28.55 3.28
N ARG A 203 0.22 -28.54 3.24
CA ARG A 203 1.06 -29.60 3.79
C ARG A 203 0.90 -29.75 5.31
N GLU A 204 0.72 -28.64 6.00
CA GLU A 204 0.49 -28.60 7.45
C GLU A 204 -0.97 -28.90 7.84
N LYS A 205 -1.81 -29.26 6.88
CA LYS A 205 -3.22 -29.61 7.09
C LYS A 205 -4.03 -28.52 7.81
N LYS A 206 -3.70 -27.24 7.51
CA LYS A 206 -4.45 -26.10 8.07
C LYS A 206 -5.90 -26.06 7.59
N PRO A 207 -6.23 -26.43 6.31
CA PRO A 207 -7.61 -26.51 5.87
C PRO A 207 -8.44 -27.54 6.63
N GLU A 208 -7.85 -28.70 6.94
CA GLU A 208 -8.51 -29.72 7.77
C GLU A 208 -8.77 -29.23 9.19
N ALA A 209 -7.82 -28.51 9.77
CA ALA A 209 -7.99 -27.93 11.10
C ALA A 209 -9.09 -26.86 11.14
N ALA A 210 -9.16 -26.01 10.12
CA ALA A 210 -10.22 -25.00 9.98
C ALA A 210 -11.60 -25.63 9.76
N GLU A 211 -11.70 -26.67 8.91
CA GLU A 211 -12.93 -27.45 8.73
C GLU A 211 -13.39 -28.08 10.05
N ALA A 212 -12.48 -28.77 10.77
CA ALA A 212 -12.80 -29.41 12.04
C ALA A 212 -13.34 -28.42 13.08
N PHE A 213 -12.67 -27.26 13.20
CA PHE A 213 -13.11 -26.17 14.08
C PHE A 213 -14.51 -25.66 13.74
N LEU A 214 -14.84 -25.50 12.47
CA LEU A 214 -16.16 -25.03 12.04
C LEU A 214 -17.22 -26.14 12.18
N ARG A 215 -16.88 -27.41 11.96
CA ARG A 215 -17.79 -28.55 12.18
C ARG A 215 -18.15 -28.68 13.67
N GLU A 216 -17.20 -28.53 14.58
CA GLU A 216 -17.46 -28.52 16.03
C GLU A 216 -18.47 -27.43 16.42
N LYS A 217 -18.43 -26.30 15.75
CA LYS A 217 -19.40 -25.21 15.94
C LYS A 217 -20.72 -25.36 15.17
N GLY A 218 -20.91 -26.46 14.42
CA GLY A 218 -22.07 -26.69 13.59
C GLY A 218 -22.16 -25.75 12.37
N LEU A 219 -21.06 -25.11 11.99
CA LEU A 219 -20.97 -24.14 10.90
C LEU A 219 -20.58 -24.79 9.56
N VAL A 220 -20.16 -26.04 9.56
CA VAL A 220 -19.96 -26.85 8.33
C VAL A 220 -20.85 -28.09 8.44
N TYR A 221 -21.57 -28.36 7.36
CA TYR A 221 -22.49 -29.50 7.23
C TYR A 221 -22.35 -30.13 5.84
N ASP A 222 -22.78 -31.36 5.68
CA ASP A 222 -22.84 -32.03 4.38
C ASP A 222 -24.20 -31.78 3.74
N GLY A 223 -24.18 -31.16 2.58
CA GLY A 223 -25.39 -30.72 1.88
C GLY A 223 -25.21 -30.66 0.36
N VAL A 224 -26.30 -30.46 -0.36
CA VAL A 224 -26.33 -30.32 -1.81
C VAL A 224 -26.60 -28.86 -2.15
N LEU A 225 -25.78 -28.27 -3.02
CA LEU A 225 -26.05 -26.94 -3.55
C LEU A 225 -27.19 -26.98 -4.55
N GLU A 226 -28.00 -25.94 -4.59
CA GLU A 226 -28.93 -25.73 -5.69
C GLU A 226 -28.17 -25.61 -7.01
N ALA A 227 -28.83 -26.05 -8.10
CA ALA A 227 -28.27 -25.90 -9.44
C ALA A 227 -27.91 -24.43 -9.73
N PRO A 228 -26.82 -24.16 -10.47
CA PRO A 228 -26.46 -22.81 -10.85
C PRO A 228 -27.62 -22.08 -11.53
N LYS A 229 -27.86 -20.82 -11.17
CA LYS A 229 -28.88 -19.98 -11.83
C LYS A 229 -28.44 -19.71 -13.28
N GLY A 230 -29.20 -20.16 -14.25
CA GLY A 230 -28.94 -20.04 -15.68
C GLY A 230 -29.20 -21.35 -16.46
N GLU A 231 -28.59 -21.51 -17.64
CA GLU A 231 -28.57 -22.79 -18.34
C GLU A 231 -27.83 -23.81 -17.45
N VAL A 232 -28.60 -24.79 -16.97
CA VAL A 232 -28.04 -25.91 -16.19
C VAL A 232 -27.41 -26.86 -17.21
N ASP A 233 -26.15 -27.21 -16.99
CA ASP A 233 -25.46 -28.26 -17.73
C ASP A 233 -26.36 -29.52 -17.72
N PRO A 234 -26.71 -30.11 -18.88
CA PRO A 234 -27.52 -31.31 -18.92
C PRO A 234 -26.98 -32.47 -18.10
N ASP A 235 -25.68 -32.50 -17.87
CA ASP A 235 -24.98 -33.53 -17.11
C ASP A 235 -24.78 -33.12 -15.61
N TRP A 236 -25.44 -32.01 -15.17
CA TRP A 236 -25.34 -31.60 -13.78
C TRP A 236 -26.07 -32.61 -12.87
N GLU A 237 -25.31 -33.17 -11.94
CA GLU A 237 -25.86 -34.05 -10.89
C GLU A 237 -25.70 -33.41 -9.50
N PRO A 238 -26.72 -33.57 -8.62
CA PRO A 238 -26.61 -33.10 -7.24
C PRO A 238 -25.58 -33.93 -6.47
N VAL A 239 -24.47 -33.27 -6.03
CA VAL A 239 -23.40 -33.88 -5.25
C VAL A 239 -23.44 -33.36 -3.85
N THR A 240 -23.35 -34.25 -2.85
CA THR A 240 -23.21 -33.87 -1.44
C THR A 240 -21.80 -33.38 -1.19
N LEU A 241 -21.67 -32.15 -0.71
CA LEU A 241 -20.41 -31.47 -0.42
C LEU A 241 -20.39 -30.93 1.01
N PRO A 242 -19.23 -30.80 1.65
CA PRO A 242 -19.11 -30.05 2.90
C PRO A 242 -19.30 -28.55 2.60
N LEU A 243 -20.38 -28.00 3.16
CA LEU A 243 -20.81 -26.62 2.97
C LEU A 243 -20.58 -25.81 4.26
N PHE A 244 -19.97 -24.64 4.13
CA PHE A 244 -19.88 -23.64 5.17
C PHE A 244 -21.13 -22.77 5.18
N ARG A 245 -21.75 -22.55 6.36
CA ARG A 245 -22.94 -21.72 6.58
C ARG A 245 -22.64 -20.23 6.47
N SER A 246 -22.11 -19.78 5.33
CA SER A 246 -21.69 -18.40 5.13
C SER A 246 -22.86 -17.41 5.15
N THR A 247 -24.09 -17.88 4.83
CA THR A 247 -25.31 -17.07 4.90
C THR A 247 -25.60 -16.54 6.31
N GLN A 248 -25.19 -17.26 7.37
CA GLN A 248 -25.32 -16.78 8.74
C GLN A 248 -24.43 -15.57 9.07
N PHE A 249 -23.46 -15.28 8.21
CA PHE A 249 -22.47 -14.20 8.37
C PHE A 249 -22.52 -13.16 7.25
N GLY A 250 -23.66 -13.10 6.51
CA GLY A 250 -23.93 -12.03 5.54
C GLY A 250 -23.49 -12.33 4.09
N ASP A 251 -23.13 -13.57 3.77
CA ASP A 251 -22.97 -14.02 2.39
C ASP A 251 -24.34 -14.34 1.75
N ASP A 252 -24.39 -14.47 0.45
CA ASP A 252 -25.63 -14.70 -0.33
C ASP A 252 -26.01 -16.18 -0.47
N GLN A 253 -25.06 -17.09 -0.27
CA GLN A 253 -25.28 -18.54 -0.29
C GLN A 253 -24.22 -19.27 0.55
N ASP A 254 -24.55 -20.48 1.03
CA ASP A 254 -23.58 -21.35 1.67
C ASP A 254 -22.52 -21.83 0.68
N ARG A 255 -21.28 -21.99 1.13
CA ARG A 255 -20.13 -22.19 0.24
C ARG A 255 -19.52 -23.59 0.40
N PRO A 256 -19.25 -24.29 -0.71
CA PRO A 256 -18.51 -25.55 -0.66
C PRO A 256 -17.05 -25.29 -0.31
N ILE A 257 -16.54 -26.00 0.68
CA ILE A 257 -15.13 -25.92 1.11
C ILE A 257 -14.28 -26.98 0.41
N LYS A 258 -14.91 -28.07 -0.09
CA LYS A 258 -14.26 -29.10 -0.91
C LYS A 258 -15.00 -29.30 -2.23
N LYS A 259 -14.28 -29.81 -3.23
CA LYS A 259 -14.82 -30.27 -4.51
C LYS A 259 -15.35 -31.70 -4.38
N SER A 260 -16.06 -32.19 -5.40
CA SER A 260 -16.59 -33.56 -5.47
C SER A 260 -15.51 -34.65 -5.38
N ASN A 261 -14.30 -34.36 -5.83
CA ASN A 261 -13.15 -35.26 -5.73
C ASN A 261 -12.44 -35.21 -4.36
N GLY A 262 -12.98 -34.48 -3.37
CA GLY A 262 -12.42 -34.32 -2.03
C GLY A 262 -11.29 -33.29 -1.90
N SER A 263 -10.79 -32.70 -3.00
CA SER A 263 -9.79 -31.64 -2.95
C SER A 263 -10.41 -30.30 -2.46
N TRP A 264 -9.57 -29.46 -1.87
CA TRP A 264 -10.02 -28.15 -1.40
C TRP A 264 -10.44 -27.24 -2.56
N THR A 265 -11.49 -26.46 -2.34
CA THR A 265 -11.79 -25.30 -3.19
C THR A 265 -10.81 -24.18 -2.86
N TYR A 266 -10.66 -23.19 -3.76
CA TYR A 266 -9.91 -21.97 -3.44
C TYR A 266 -10.42 -21.30 -2.16
N PHE A 267 -11.74 -21.27 -1.98
CA PHE A 267 -12.35 -20.72 -0.77
C PHE A 267 -11.96 -21.49 0.50
N GLY A 268 -11.90 -22.83 0.45
CA GLY A 268 -11.48 -23.64 1.59
C GLY A 268 -10.03 -23.41 1.98
N ALA A 269 -9.13 -23.20 1.00
CA ALA A 269 -7.73 -22.86 1.24
C ALA A 269 -7.60 -21.43 1.83
N ASP A 270 -8.28 -20.45 1.23
CA ASP A 270 -8.32 -19.06 1.71
C ASP A 270 -8.84 -18.94 3.14
N MET A 271 -9.89 -19.69 3.47
CA MET A 271 -10.47 -19.73 4.81
C MET A 271 -9.44 -20.19 5.85
N ALA A 272 -8.69 -21.25 5.56
CA ALA A 272 -7.66 -21.76 6.45
C ALA A 272 -6.48 -20.79 6.61
N TYR A 273 -6.08 -20.14 5.54
CA TYR A 273 -5.05 -19.14 5.55
C TYR A 273 -5.44 -17.92 6.42
N HIS A 274 -6.65 -17.40 6.26
CA HIS A 274 -7.13 -16.30 7.10
C HIS A 274 -7.28 -16.70 8.57
N PHE A 275 -7.62 -17.96 8.86
CA PHE A 275 -7.63 -18.46 10.23
C PHE A 275 -6.25 -18.42 10.87
N GLN A 276 -5.21 -18.78 10.11
CA GLN A 276 -3.82 -18.68 10.55
C GLN A 276 -3.40 -17.22 10.80
N LYS A 277 -3.71 -16.30 9.89
CA LYS A 277 -3.43 -14.86 10.05
C LYS A 277 -4.06 -14.33 11.33
N ALA A 278 -5.32 -14.68 11.58
CA ALA A 278 -6.07 -14.21 12.73
C ALA A 278 -5.47 -14.67 14.08
N GLN A 279 -4.62 -15.69 14.12
CA GLN A 279 -3.95 -16.12 15.35
C GLN A 279 -2.83 -15.16 15.76
N ASN A 280 -2.24 -14.43 14.82
CA ASN A 280 -1.07 -13.57 15.04
C ASN A 280 -1.38 -12.08 15.01
N ALA A 281 -2.62 -11.68 14.74
CA ALA A 281 -3.03 -10.29 14.64
C ALA A 281 -4.38 -10.04 15.32
N ASP A 282 -4.62 -8.79 15.74
CA ASP A 282 -5.88 -8.34 16.33
C ASP A 282 -6.85 -7.83 15.27
N ALA A 283 -6.33 -7.39 14.12
CA ALA A 283 -7.11 -6.97 12.96
C ALA A 283 -6.41 -7.39 11.66
N LEU A 284 -7.19 -7.67 10.63
CA LEU A 284 -6.72 -8.09 9.31
C LEU A 284 -7.17 -7.08 8.26
N ILE A 285 -6.28 -6.72 7.35
CA ILE A 285 -6.58 -5.86 6.20
C ILE A 285 -5.94 -6.48 4.97
N ASP A 286 -6.77 -6.75 3.96
CA ASP A 286 -6.29 -7.25 2.68
C ASP A 286 -6.47 -6.19 1.58
N ILE A 287 -5.47 -6.04 0.73
CA ILE A 287 -5.48 -5.13 -0.42
C ILE A 287 -5.65 -5.96 -1.69
N TRP A 288 -6.84 -5.93 -2.27
CA TRP A 288 -7.18 -6.74 -3.43
C TRP A 288 -7.45 -5.89 -4.67
N GLY A 289 -7.20 -6.45 -5.85
CA GLY A 289 -7.69 -5.89 -7.10
C GLY A 289 -9.22 -5.84 -7.14
N ALA A 290 -9.78 -4.84 -7.82
CA ALA A 290 -11.22 -4.65 -7.92
C ALA A 290 -11.96 -5.82 -8.59
N ASP A 291 -11.26 -6.63 -9.38
CA ASP A 291 -11.73 -7.87 -9.97
C ASP A 291 -12.09 -8.96 -8.95
N HIS A 292 -11.52 -8.88 -7.73
CA HIS A 292 -11.84 -9.77 -6.61
C HIS A 292 -13.03 -9.32 -5.75
N ALA A 293 -13.74 -8.24 -6.10
CA ALA A 293 -14.84 -7.68 -5.31
C ALA A 293 -15.93 -8.72 -4.94
N GLY A 294 -16.22 -9.66 -5.84
CA GLY A 294 -17.18 -10.74 -5.62
C GLY A 294 -16.79 -11.75 -4.54
N THR A 295 -15.50 -11.77 -4.13
CA THR A 295 -14.98 -12.69 -3.12
C THR A 295 -15.09 -12.13 -1.69
N VAL A 296 -15.19 -10.80 -1.54
CA VAL A 296 -15.13 -10.10 -0.26
C VAL A 296 -16.13 -10.61 0.77
N LYS A 297 -17.40 -10.76 0.38
CA LYS A 297 -18.47 -11.19 1.30
C LYS A 297 -18.19 -12.56 1.91
N ARG A 298 -17.82 -13.53 1.08
CA ARG A 298 -17.58 -14.91 1.53
C ARG A 298 -16.37 -15.03 2.45
N ILE A 299 -15.28 -14.29 2.18
CA ILE A 299 -14.11 -14.31 3.06
C ILE A 299 -14.39 -13.55 4.38
N LYS A 300 -15.11 -12.44 4.34
CA LYS A 300 -15.59 -11.76 5.58
C LYS A 300 -16.44 -12.69 6.43
N ALA A 301 -17.36 -13.44 5.82
CA ALA A 301 -18.18 -14.44 6.51
C ALA A 301 -17.31 -15.51 7.17
N ALA A 302 -16.31 -16.05 6.44
CA ALA A 302 -15.40 -17.07 6.96
C ALA A 302 -14.57 -16.55 8.13
N VAL A 303 -13.94 -15.37 8.01
CA VAL A 303 -13.14 -14.78 9.09
C VAL A 303 -14.00 -14.49 10.32
N THR A 304 -15.22 -13.97 10.15
CA THR A 304 -16.14 -13.72 11.26
C THR A 304 -16.49 -15.01 11.98
N ALA A 305 -16.78 -16.10 11.26
CA ALA A 305 -17.08 -17.41 11.85
C ALA A 305 -15.88 -18.00 12.61
N LEU A 306 -14.70 -17.94 12.00
CA LEU A 306 -13.46 -18.51 12.55
C LEU A 306 -12.97 -17.77 13.81
N THR A 307 -13.20 -16.45 13.86
CA THR A 307 -12.77 -15.62 14.99
C THR A 307 -13.89 -15.34 16.00
N GLY A 308 -15.11 -15.83 15.75
CA GLY A 308 -16.28 -15.48 16.56
C GLY A 308 -16.60 -13.99 16.53
N GLY A 309 -16.21 -13.28 15.47
CA GLY A 309 -16.44 -11.84 15.30
C GLY A 309 -15.52 -10.94 16.15
N THR A 310 -14.55 -11.51 16.87
CA THR A 310 -13.67 -10.75 17.76
C THR A 310 -12.54 -10.00 17.04
N LYS A 311 -12.25 -10.37 15.80
CA LYS A 311 -11.16 -9.78 15.00
C LYS A 311 -11.73 -9.09 13.75
N PRO A 312 -11.62 -7.78 13.66
CA PRO A 312 -12.03 -7.03 12.47
C PRO A 312 -11.27 -7.50 11.23
N PHE A 313 -11.98 -7.70 10.13
CA PHE A 313 -11.41 -7.97 8.82
C PHE A 313 -11.94 -6.95 7.80
N ASP A 314 -11.06 -6.28 7.11
CA ASP A 314 -11.39 -5.33 6.06
C ASP A 314 -10.66 -5.65 4.76
N VAL A 315 -11.32 -5.35 3.64
CA VAL A 315 -10.74 -5.49 2.31
C VAL A 315 -10.77 -4.14 1.63
N LYS A 316 -9.62 -3.66 1.20
CA LYS A 316 -9.48 -2.46 0.38
C LYS A 316 -9.35 -2.87 -1.09
N LEU A 317 -10.33 -2.51 -1.88
CA LEU A 317 -10.30 -2.75 -3.32
C LEU A 317 -9.50 -1.65 -4.02
N VAL A 318 -8.60 -2.07 -4.91
CA VAL A 318 -7.75 -1.17 -5.69
C VAL A 318 -8.09 -1.30 -7.16
N GLN A 319 -8.49 -0.18 -7.78
CA GLN A 319 -8.82 -0.12 -9.20
C GLN A 319 -7.57 -0.19 -10.09
N MET A 320 -7.77 -0.74 -11.27
CA MET A 320 -6.73 -0.86 -12.29
C MET A 320 -6.19 0.52 -12.70
N VAL A 321 -4.91 0.55 -13.05
CA VAL A 321 -4.23 1.71 -13.62
C VAL A 321 -4.17 1.56 -15.13
N ARG A 322 -4.61 2.59 -15.86
CA ARG A 322 -4.41 2.65 -17.30
C ARG A 322 -3.07 3.34 -17.59
N LEU A 323 -2.24 2.69 -18.37
CA LEU A 323 -0.96 3.25 -18.80
C LEU A 323 -1.14 4.06 -20.07
N LEU A 324 -0.68 5.31 -20.04
CA LEU A 324 -0.70 6.21 -21.17
C LEU A 324 0.71 6.73 -21.46
N ARG A 325 0.96 7.14 -22.70
CA ARG A 325 2.16 7.86 -23.10
C ARG A 325 1.74 9.02 -24.02
N GLY A 326 1.82 10.24 -23.51
CA GLY A 326 1.34 11.42 -24.21
C GLY A 326 -0.17 11.39 -24.50
N GLY A 327 -0.96 10.82 -23.59
CA GLY A 327 -2.41 10.68 -23.72
C GLY A 327 -2.87 9.41 -24.46
N GLU A 328 -1.99 8.69 -25.15
CA GLU A 328 -2.31 7.47 -25.90
C GLU A 328 -2.10 6.21 -25.03
N PRO A 329 -3.01 5.21 -25.09
CA PRO A 329 -2.87 3.96 -24.35
C PRO A 329 -1.60 3.18 -24.75
N VAL A 330 -0.83 2.74 -23.76
CA VAL A 330 0.28 1.81 -23.99
C VAL A 330 -0.29 0.41 -24.22
N LYS A 331 -0.02 -0.15 -25.41
CA LYS A 331 -0.47 -1.49 -25.77
C LYS A 331 0.30 -2.53 -24.97
N MET A 332 -0.40 -3.34 -24.20
CA MET A 332 0.15 -4.47 -23.46
C MET A 332 -0.51 -5.77 -23.91
N SER A 333 0.27 -6.82 -24.10
CA SER A 333 -0.23 -8.16 -24.38
C SER A 333 0.57 -9.21 -23.60
N LYS A 334 -0.04 -9.83 -22.60
CA LYS A 334 0.56 -10.94 -21.86
C LYS A 334 0.87 -12.14 -22.76
N ARG A 335 0.01 -12.39 -23.79
CA ARG A 335 0.20 -13.50 -24.74
C ARG A 335 1.35 -13.29 -25.72
N ALA A 336 1.70 -12.04 -26.02
CA ALA A 336 2.80 -11.70 -26.92
C ALA A 336 4.13 -11.45 -26.19
N GLY A 337 4.19 -11.61 -24.86
CA GLY A 337 5.38 -11.32 -24.06
C GLY A 337 5.68 -9.82 -23.91
N ASN A 338 4.85 -8.94 -24.47
CA ASN A 338 5.03 -7.49 -24.44
C ASN A 338 4.17 -6.89 -23.33
N PHE A 339 4.67 -6.86 -22.13
CA PHE A 339 4.05 -6.12 -21.02
C PHE A 339 5.09 -5.21 -20.36
N VAL A 340 4.62 -4.05 -19.90
CA VAL A 340 5.46 -3.09 -19.18
C VAL A 340 5.69 -3.64 -17.78
N THR A 341 6.93 -4.01 -17.46
CA THR A 341 7.27 -4.50 -16.12
C THR A 341 7.29 -3.35 -15.11
N LEU A 342 7.10 -3.68 -13.83
CA LEU A 342 7.27 -2.70 -12.75
C LEU A 342 8.68 -2.10 -12.76
N ALA A 343 9.69 -2.94 -12.98
CA ALA A 343 11.09 -2.52 -13.04
C ALA A 343 11.33 -1.50 -14.16
N ASP A 344 10.73 -1.68 -15.35
CA ASP A 344 10.87 -0.72 -16.45
C ASP A 344 10.29 0.64 -16.09
N VAL A 345 9.11 0.65 -15.46
CA VAL A 345 8.47 1.90 -15.03
C VAL A 345 9.31 2.63 -13.99
N VAL A 346 9.79 1.91 -12.96
CA VAL A 346 10.61 2.53 -11.90
C VAL A 346 11.94 3.05 -12.47
N ARG A 347 12.55 2.37 -13.44
CA ARG A 347 13.77 2.86 -14.11
C ARG A 347 13.51 4.09 -14.97
N GLU A 348 12.35 4.18 -15.62
CA GLU A 348 12.01 5.31 -16.51
C GLU A 348 11.64 6.59 -15.73
N VAL A 349 10.80 6.47 -14.69
CA VAL A 349 10.23 7.65 -14.02
C VAL A 349 10.70 7.84 -12.57
N GLY A 350 11.37 6.85 -12.00
CA GLY A 350 11.84 6.89 -10.62
C GLY A 350 10.79 6.39 -9.59
N LYS A 351 11.30 5.85 -8.49
CA LYS A 351 10.50 5.27 -7.39
C LYS A 351 9.51 6.28 -6.80
N ASP A 352 9.98 7.48 -6.50
CA ASP A 352 9.20 8.50 -5.78
C ASP A 352 8.02 8.99 -6.61
N VAL A 353 8.23 9.17 -7.91
CA VAL A 353 7.18 9.53 -8.86
C VAL A 353 6.10 8.45 -8.91
N VAL A 354 6.51 7.17 -9.01
CA VAL A 354 5.57 6.05 -9.02
C VAL A 354 4.77 6.03 -7.71
N ARG A 355 5.43 6.04 -6.56
CA ARG A 355 4.78 5.94 -5.25
C ARG A 355 3.81 7.08 -5.01
N PHE A 356 4.26 8.32 -5.19
CA PHE A 356 3.40 9.48 -4.95
C PHE A 356 2.19 9.48 -5.88
N THR A 357 2.41 9.24 -7.19
CA THR A 357 1.34 9.24 -8.18
C THR A 357 0.25 8.23 -7.83
N MET A 358 0.62 6.99 -7.42
CA MET A 358 -0.36 5.96 -7.04
C MET A 358 -1.25 6.34 -5.86
N LEU A 359 -0.82 7.31 -5.04
CA LEU A 359 -1.53 7.81 -3.86
C LEU A 359 -2.27 9.14 -4.10
N THR A 360 -2.24 9.70 -5.31
CA THR A 360 -2.96 10.93 -5.65
C THR A 360 -4.47 10.76 -5.84
N ARG A 361 -4.98 9.54 -5.74
CA ARG A 361 -6.40 9.21 -5.85
C ARG A 361 -6.80 8.13 -4.85
N LYS A 362 -8.09 8.09 -4.49
CA LYS A 362 -8.65 6.99 -3.69
C LYS A 362 -8.38 5.66 -4.38
N ALA A 363 -8.11 4.61 -3.58
CA ALA A 363 -7.75 3.29 -4.09
C ALA A 363 -8.81 2.71 -5.04
N ASP A 364 -10.10 2.92 -4.75
CA ASP A 364 -11.25 2.44 -5.53
C ASP A 364 -11.60 3.32 -6.75
N ALA A 365 -10.93 4.45 -6.96
CA ALA A 365 -11.12 5.30 -8.14
C ALA A 365 -10.22 4.86 -9.29
N GLN A 366 -10.72 4.95 -10.52
CA GLN A 366 -9.91 4.74 -11.72
C GLN A 366 -8.78 5.76 -11.82
N MET A 367 -7.65 5.34 -12.41
CA MET A 367 -6.45 6.14 -12.50
C MET A 367 -5.75 5.94 -13.83
N ASP A 368 -5.29 7.05 -14.42
CA ASP A 368 -4.40 7.09 -15.55
C ASP A 368 -2.97 7.40 -15.07
N PHE A 369 -2.01 6.64 -15.57
CA PHE A 369 -0.59 6.90 -15.38
C PHE A 369 0.03 7.21 -16.73
N ASP A 370 0.24 8.50 -17.00
CA ASP A 370 0.84 8.98 -18.25
C ASP A 370 2.34 9.25 -18.04
N PHE A 371 3.19 8.44 -18.68
CA PHE A 371 4.64 8.52 -18.55
C PHE A 371 5.20 9.93 -18.87
N ALA A 372 4.60 10.65 -19.83
CA ALA A 372 5.06 11.99 -20.17
C ALA A 372 4.71 13.00 -19.08
N LYS A 373 3.51 12.89 -18.49
CA LYS A 373 3.03 13.85 -17.48
C LYS A 373 3.67 13.68 -16.11
N VAL A 374 3.92 12.43 -15.69
CA VAL A 374 4.41 12.16 -14.33
C VAL A 374 5.87 12.60 -14.12
N VAL A 375 6.63 12.86 -15.18
CA VAL A 375 8.02 13.35 -15.12
C VAL A 375 8.15 14.86 -15.39
N GLU A 376 7.05 15.56 -15.67
CA GLU A 376 7.09 17.00 -15.89
C GLU A 376 7.49 17.75 -14.62
N ALA A 377 8.50 18.61 -14.72
CA ALA A 377 8.90 19.53 -13.65
C ALA A 377 7.98 20.76 -13.62
N SER A 378 6.70 20.57 -13.28
CA SER A 378 5.68 21.61 -13.30
C SER A 378 4.85 21.59 -12.01
N LYS A 379 4.14 22.70 -11.75
CA LYS A 379 3.18 22.80 -10.63
C LYS A 379 2.00 21.80 -10.77
N ASP A 380 1.74 21.33 -11.98
CA ASP A 380 0.66 20.38 -12.25
C ASP A 380 1.07 18.93 -11.96
N ASN A 381 2.37 18.70 -11.67
CA ASN A 381 2.89 17.42 -11.18
C ASN A 381 2.96 17.43 -9.65
N PRO A 382 2.06 16.72 -8.94
CA PRO A 382 1.96 16.82 -7.49
C PRO A 382 3.23 16.40 -6.75
N VAL A 383 3.93 15.37 -7.22
CA VAL A 383 5.16 14.90 -6.56
C VAL A 383 6.26 15.97 -6.66
N PHE A 384 6.47 16.51 -7.86
CA PHE A 384 7.43 17.57 -8.07
C PHE A 384 7.09 18.79 -7.20
N TYR A 385 5.82 19.17 -7.14
CA TYR A 385 5.36 20.34 -6.40
C TYR A 385 5.63 20.24 -4.90
N VAL A 386 5.38 19.06 -4.31
CA VAL A 386 5.63 18.80 -2.88
C VAL A 386 7.13 18.70 -2.58
N GLN A 387 7.88 17.95 -3.38
CA GLN A 387 9.33 17.83 -3.21
C GLN A 387 10.05 19.18 -3.39
N TYR A 388 9.59 19.99 -4.36
CA TYR A 388 10.15 21.32 -4.58
C TYR A 388 9.92 22.27 -3.40
N ALA A 389 8.80 22.17 -2.68
CA ALA A 389 8.60 22.92 -1.45
C ALA A 389 9.67 22.59 -0.40
N HIS A 390 9.95 21.30 -0.20
CA HIS A 390 11.00 20.85 0.74
C HIS A 390 12.39 21.29 0.28
N ALA A 391 12.77 21.06 -0.97
CA ALA A 391 14.07 21.45 -1.52
C ALA A 391 14.30 22.96 -1.43
N ARG A 392 13.26 23.76 -1.66
CA ARG A 392 13.29 25.22 -1.50
C ARG A 392 13.58 25.64 -0.07
N ILE A 393 12.99 24.99 0.92
CA ILE A 393 13.25 25.22 2.36
C ILE A 393 14.69 24.85 2.71
N CYS A 394 15.20 23.73 2.22
CA CYS A 394 16.59 23.32 2.40
C CYS A 394 17.57 24.32 1.76
N SER A 395 17.31 24.76 0.54
CA SER A 395 18.10 25.78 -0.15
C SER A 395 18.10 27.12 0.62
N LEU A 396 16.95 27.55 1.13
CA LEU A 396 16.83 28.74 1.96
C LEU A 396 17.67 28.64 3.22
N THR A 397 17.62 27.50 3.88
CA THR A 397 18.41 27.23 5.11
C THR A 397 19.91 27.35 4.83
N ARG A 398 20.38 26.79 3.71
CA ARG A 398 21.80 26.94 3.29
C ARG A 398 22.16 28.39 3.00
N LYS A 399 21.33 29.13 2.27
CA LYS A 399 21.58 30.55 1.95
C LYS A 399 21.66 31.43 3.18
N VAL A 400 20.85 31.24 4.22
CA VAL A 400 20.92 31.98 5.47
C VAL A 400 22.23 31.69 6.18
N ALA A 401 22.64 30.42 6.21
CA ALA A 401 23.93 30.02 6.82
C ALA A 401 25.15 30.59 6.04
N GLU A 402 25.12 30.54 4.71
CA GLU A 402 26.15 31.09 3.82
C GLU A 402 26.30 32.62 3.99
N ALA A 403 25.20 33.32 4.29
CA ALA A 403 25.20 34.74 4.59
C ALA A 403 25.76 35.09 5.99
N GLY A 404 26.14 34.07 6.76
CA GLY A 404 26.68 34.24 8.11
C GLY A 404 25.64 34.73 9.14
N MET A 405 24.35 34.59 8.85
CA MET A 405 23.30 34.96 9.78
C MET A 405 23.09 33.91 10.85
N ASP A 406 23.13 34.32 12.12
CA ASP A 406 22.77 33.46 13.25
C ASP A 406 21.25 33.39 13.44
N ALA A 407 20.67 32.31 12.92
CA ALA A 407 19.24 31.98 13.08
C ALA A 407 19.01 30.84 14.10
N SER A 408 19.94 30.62 15.02
CA SER A 408 19.91 29.52 16.01
C SER A 408 18.88 29.72 17.11
N THR A 409 18.56 31.00 17.45
CA THR A 409 17.60 31.36 18.49
C THR A 409 16.40 32.10 17.93
N PRO A 410 15.46 31.40 17.26
CA PRO A 410 14.30 32.03 16.68
C PRO A 410 13.35 32.54 17.76
N ASN A 411 12.74 33.70 17.52
CA ASN A 411 11.64 34.22 18.35
C ASN A 411 10.32 34.14 17.61
N PRO A 412 9.49 33.11 17.85
CA PRO A 412 8.20 32.95 17.16
C PRO A 412 7.20 34.08 17.42
N ALA A 413 7.40 34.92 18.47
CA ALA A 413 6.56 36.07 18.73
C ALA A 413 6.62 37.14 17.64
N LEU A 414 7.63 37.11 16.77
CA LEU A 414 7.79 38.00 15.62
C LEU A 414 6.96 37.55 14.39
N LEU A 415 6.38 36.36 14.43
CA LEU A 415 5.52 35.87 13.35
C LEU A 415 4.16 36.59 13.41
N ASP A 416 3.75 37.16 12.27
CA ASP A 416 2.47 37.83 12.14
C ASP A 416 1.30 36.85 11.83
N ALA A 417 0.09 37.39 11.75
CA ALA A 417 -1.10 36.58 11.46
C ALA A 417 -1.03 35.81 10.14
N THR A 418 -0.34 36.36 9.11
CA THR A 418 -0.14 35.71 7.80
C THR A 418 0.84 34.52 7.92
N ASP A 419 1.92 34.74 8.68
CA ASP A 419 2.90 33.67 8.97
C ASP A 419 2.21 32.52 9.72
N LEU A 420 1.32 32.83 10.67
CA LEU A 420 0.62 31.84 11.47
C LEU A 420 -0.41 31.02 10.71
N GLU A 421 -0.91 31.47 9.55
CA GLU A 421 -1.78 30.62 8.70
C GLU A 421 -1.05 29.34 8.24
N LEU A 422 0.24 29.43 7.94
CA LEU A 422 1.04 28.22 7.64
C LEU A 422 1.23 27.33 8.87
N ALA A 423 1.46 27.92 10.04
CA ALA A 423 1.57 27.17 11.28
C ALA A 423 0.28 26.38 11.58
N LYS A 424 -0.90 27.02 11.38
CA LYS A 424 -2.21 26.37 11.53
C LYS A 424 -2.39 25.18 10.60
N LEU A 425 -1.90 25.29 9.37
CA LEU A 425 -1.99 24.21 8.39
C LEU A 425 -1.06 23.05 8.79
N ALA A 426 0.18 23.33 9.21
CA ALA A 426 1.11 22.34 9.70
C ALA A 426 0.58 21.60 10.95
N ALA A 427 -0.06 22.31 11.85
CA ALA A 427 -0.66 21.79 13.08
C ALA A 427 -1.79 20.78 12.83
N GLN A 428 -2.34 20.70 11.62
CA GLN A 428 -3.35 19.70 11.25
C GLN A 428 -2.76 18.30 11.03
N PHE A 429 -1.45 18.19 10.82
CA PHE A 429 -0.81 16.93 10.43
C PHE A 429 -1.14 15.74 11.35
N PRO A 430 -1.06 15.84 12.69
CA PRO A 430 -1.40 14.74 13.59
C PRO A 430 -2.85 14.26 13.40
N ARG A 431 -3.80 15.20 13.26
CA ARG A 431 -5.21 14.88 13.01
C ARG A 431 -5.42 14.22 11.64
N ILE A 432 -4.68 14.64 10.62
CA ILE A 432 -4.73 14.02 9.28
C ILE A 432 -4.22 12.60 9.36
N VAL A 433 -3.10 12.33 10.05
CA VAL A 433 -2.58 10.98 10.28
C VAL A 433 -3.62 10.10 10.95
N ASP A 434 -4.20 10.53 12.08
CA ASP A 434 -5.20 9.76 12.81
C ASP A 434 -6.43 9.46 11.95
N SER A 435 -6.96 10.48 11.27
CA SER A 435 -8.13 10.31 10.42
C SER A 435 -7.86 9.42 9.20
N ALA A 436 -6.67 9.50 8.61
CA ALA A 436 -6.26 8.66 7.50
C ALA A 436 -6.07 7.20 7.94
N ALA A 437 -5.45 6.96 9.10
CA ALA A 437 -5.27 5.64 9.68
C ALA A 437 -6.61 4.99 10.06
N ALA A 438 -7.48 5.71 10.75
CA ALA A 438 -8.81 5.24 11.14
C ALA A 438 -9.68 4.88 9.92
N ALA A 439 -9.62 5.69 8.84
CA ALA A 439 -10.31 5.43 7.59
C ALA A 439 -9.59 4.41 6.69
N ARG A 440 -8.31 4.08 6.99
CA ARG A 440 -7.45 3.26 6.14
C ARG A 440 -7.30 3.84 4.73
N GLU A 441 -7.05 5.15 4.66
CA GLU A 441 -7.02 5.95 3.43
C GLU A 441 -5.69 6.73 3.31
N PRO A 442 -4.58 6.07 2.91
CA PRO A 442 -3.26 6.72 2.86
C PRO A 442 -3.19 7.88 1.85
N HIS A 443 -4.06 7.94 0.84
CA HIS A 443 -4.14 9.05 -0.10
C HIS A 443 -4.45 10.40 0.56
N ARG A 444 -5.03 10.44 1.76
CA ARG A 444 -5.27 11.68 2.52
C ARG A 444 -3.97 12.40 2.88
N ILE A 445 -2.90 11.66 3.09
CA ILE A 445 -1.57 12.23 3.33
C ILE A 445 -1.09 12.97 2.09
N ALA A 446 -1.21 12.35 0.90
CA ALA A 446 -0.82 12.99 -0.36
C ALA A 446 -1.58 14.31 -0.61
N PHE A 447 -2.89 14.33 -0.36
CA PHE A 447 -3.71 15.53 -0.53
C PHE A 447 -3.30 16.63 0.44
N TYR A 448 -3.12 16.28 1.73
CA TYR A 448 -2.66 17.24 2.73
C TYR A 448 -1.28 17.83 2.38
N LEU A 449 -0.34 17.00 1.94
CA LEU A 449 1.00 17.48 1.54
C LEU A 449 0.94 18.42 0.35
N TYR A 450 0.07 18.15 -0.62
CA TYR A 450 -0.13 19.04 -1.75
C TYR A 450 -0.67 20.41 -1.30
N ASP A 451 -1.68 20.42 -0.41
CA ASP A 451 -2.27 21.65 0.11
C ASP A 451 -1.25 22.45 0.94
N LEU A 452 -0.45 21.76 1.79
CA LEU A 452 0.61 22.38 2.57
C LEU A 452 1.70 22.99 1.68
N ALA A 453 2.14 22.26 0.65
CA ALA A 453 3.11 22.75 -0.33
C ALA A 453 2.56 23.96 -1.11
N ALA A 454 1.28 23.92 -1.51
CA ALA A 454 0.64 25.03 -2.21
C ALA A 454 0.60 26.29 -1.35
N ALA A 455 0.23 26.17 -0.08
CA ALA A 455 0.22 27.28 0.86
C ALA A 455 1.65 27.84 1.07
N PHE A 456 2.65 26.96 1.22
CA PHE A 456 4.05 27.41 1.33
C PHE A 456 4.54 28.11 0.07
N HIS A 457 4.22 27.62 -1.13
CA HIS A 457 4.60 28.30 -2.38
C HIS A 457 3.92 29.65 -2.54
N ALA A 458 2.65 29.78 -2.13
CA ALA A 458 1.95 31.07 -2.13
C ALA A 458 2.61 32.05 -1.16
N TYR A 459 2.94 31.60 0.06
CA TYR A 459 3.66 32.38 1.05
C TYR A 459 5.03 32.84 0.54
N TRP A 460 5.80 31.95 -0.08
CA TRP A 460 7.09 32.28 -0.72
C TRP A 460 6.93 33.35 -1.80
N ASN A 461 5.93 33.20 -2.67
CA ASN A 461 5.71 34.10 -3.80
C ASN A 461 5.28 35.50 -3.33
N ALA A 462 4.57 35.64 -2.21
CA ALA A 462 4.24 36.93 -1.63
C ALA A 462 5.49 37.79 -1.33
N GLY A 463 6.64 37.18 -1.03
CA GLY A 463 7.94 37.85 -0.89
C GLY A 463 8.56 38.35 -2.20
N ASN A 464 8.03 37.96 -3.36
CA ASN A 464 8.43 38.53 -4.65
C ASN A 464 7.71 39.88 -4.91
N ASP A 465 6.46 39.97 -4.48
CA ASP A 465 5.61 41.15 -4.65
C ASP A 465 5.90 42.20 -3.58
N ASP A 466 6.17 41.76 -2.37
CA ASP A 466 6.52 42.59 -1.21
C ASP A 466 7.82 42.10 -0.57
N PRO A 467 8.97 42.78 -0.75
CA PRO A 467 10.25 42.38 -0.18
C PRO A 467 10.26 42.21 1.33
N GLU A 468 9.43 42.95 2.09
CA GLU A 468 9.34 42.83 3.55
C GLU A 468 8.69 41.49 3.99
N ARG A 469 8.01 40.81 3.07
CA ARG A 469 7.43 39.47 3.30
C ARG A 469 8.36 38.33 2.97
N ARG A 470 9.59 38.60 2.51
CA ARG A 470 10.57 37.54 2.28
C ARG A 470 10.93 36.84 3.59
N ILE A 471 11.19 35.56 3.48
CA ILE A 471 11.66 34.76 4.63
C ILE A 471 13.08 35.20 5.00
N PHE A 472 13.93 35.42 4.01
CA PHE A 472 15.28 35.90 4.18
C PHE A 472 15.36 37.42 3.95
N LEU A 473 15.53 38.16 5.05
CA LEU A 473 15.73 39.62 5.06
C LEU A 473 17.15 39.93 5.48
N THR A 474 17.94 40.54 4.61
CA THR A 474 19.34 40.91 4.90
C THR A 474 19.48 41.99 5.95
N ASN A 475 18.41 42.77 6.19
CA ASN A 475 18.31 43.87 7.13
C ASN A 475 17.73 43.50 8.52
N SER A 476 17.24 42.22 8.68
CA SER A 476 16.65 41.76 9.95
C SER A 476 16.97 40.29 10.20
N VAL A 477 17.93 40.05 11.09
CA VAL A 477 18.29 38.68 11.53
C VAL A 477 17.15 38.02 12.31
N GLU A 478 16.48 38.77 13.17
CA GLU A 478 15.45 38.27 14.07
C GLU A 478 14.21 37.79 13.33
N ILE A 479 13.70 38.59 12.36
CA ILE A 479 12.56 38.19 11.51
C ILE A 479 12.96 37.05 10.61
N THR A 480 14.18 37.05 10.03
CA THR A 480 14.69 35.94 9.23
C THR A 480 14.75 34.66 10.05
N ALA A 481 15.25 34.71 11.30
CA ALA A 481 15.29 33.55 12.18
C ALA A 481 13.90 33.01 12.50
N ALA A 482 12.94 33.87 12.79
CA ALA A 482 11.56 33.48 13.09
C ALA A 482 10.86 32.83 11.87
N ARG A 483 10.95 33.45 10.68
CA ARG A 483 10.35 32.93 9.46
C ARG A 483 11.07 31.68 8.93
N LEU A 484 12.39 31.57 9.10
CA LEU A 484 13.13 30.37 8.78
C LEU A 484 12.74 29.20 9.70
N PHE A 485 12.49 29.48 10.97
CA PHE A 485 11.98 28.48 11.92
C PHE A 485 10.62 27.94 11.49
N LEU A 486 9.67 28.81 11.11
CA LEU A 486 8.39 28.43 10.50
C LEU A 486 8.62 27.57 9.25
N ALA A 487 9.46 28.02 8.31
CA ALA A 487 9.73 27.27 7.07
C ALA A 487 10.31 25.88 7.36
N ARG A 488 11.24 25.76 8.31
CA ARG A 488 11.81 24.46 8.73
C ARG A 488 10.74 23.55 9.34
N ALA A 489 9.81 24.10 10.13
CA ALA A 489 8.69 23.33 10.67
C ALA A 489 7.80 22.78 9.54
N ILE A 490 7.49 23.58 8.52
CA ILE A 490 6.77 23.13 7.32
C ILE A 490 7.57 22.03 6.58
N GLY A 491 8.87 22.22 6.38
CA GLY A 491 9.75 21.22 5.76
C GLY A 491 9.75 19.90 6.52
N GLN A 492 9.78 19.94 7.84
CA GLN A 492 9.71 18.74 8.69
C GLN A 492 8.38 17.99 8.54
N VAL A 493 7.26 18.71 8.50
CA VAL A 493 5.94 18.08 8.30
C VAL A 493 5.83 17.47 6.90
N ILE A 494 6.33 18.15 5.86
CA ILE A 494 6.39 17.60 4.50
C ILE A 494 7.24 16.31 4.49
N ALA A 495 8.42 16.33 5.09
CA ALA A 495 9.31 15.16 5.15
C ALA A 495 8.66 14.00 5.89
N ASN A 496 7.97 14.25 7.01
CA ASN A 496 7.26 13.23 7.77
C ASN A 496 6.13 12.60 6.94
N GLY A 497 5.33 13.40 6.25
CA GLY A 497 4.26 12.90 5.40
C GLY A 497 4.78 12.12 4.19
N LEU A 498 5.85 12.59 3.54
CA LEU A 498 6.51 11.85 2.46
C LEU A 498 7.08 10.51 2.95
N SER A 499 7.62 10.44 4.16
CA SER A 499 8.14 9.20 4.73
C SER A 499 7.05 8.14 4.91
N ILE A 500 5.84 8.52 5.34
CA ILE A 500 4.67 7.62 5.42
C ILE A 500 4.35 7.03 4.04
N MET A 501 4.51 7.82 2.98
CA MET A 501 4.28 7.40 1.61
C MET A 501 5.46 6.60 1.01
N GLY A 502 6.58 6.48 1.72
CA GLY A 502 7.82 5.89 1.21
C GLY A 502 8.47 6.68 0.07
N VAL A 503 8.29 8.00 0.08
CA VAL A 503 8.83 8.96 -0.88
C VAL A 503 9.92 9.78 -0.19
N ALA A 504 11.02 10.04 -0.88
CA ALA A 504 12.10 10.84 -0.33
C ALA A 504 11.73 12.33 -0.28
N ALA A 505 12.14 13.01 0.80
CA ALA A 505 12.09 14.46 0.87
C ALA A 505 13.37 15.01 0.21
N ALA A 506 13.25 15.44 -1.05
CA ALA A 506 14.39 15.96 -1.81
C ALA A 506 14.93 17.24 -1.17
N GLU A 507 16.26 17.31 -0.97
CA GLU A 507 16.93 18.49 -0.43
C GLU A 507 17.40 19.44 -1.55
N GLU A 508 17.50 18.93 -2.75
CA GLU A 508 17.88 19.65 -3.97
C GLU A 508 17.05 19.17 -5.17
N MET A 509 16.70 20.09 -6.04
CA MET A 509 15.97 19.83 -7.29
C MET A 509 16.39 20.83 -8.37
#